data_de1c8de6e6fe560632200752df5aacc2
#
_entry.id   de1c8de6e6fe560632200752df5aacc2
#
_cell.length_a   1.000
_cell.length_b   1.000
_cell.length_c   1.000
_cell.angle_alpha   90.00
_cell.angle_beta   90.00
_cell.angle_gamma   90.00
#
_symmetry.space_group_name_H-M   'P 1'
#
loop_
_entity.id
_entity.type
_entity.pdbx_description
1 polymer ?
#
loop_
_entity_poly.entity_id
_entity_poly.type
_entity_poly.pdbx_seq_one_letter_code
_entity_poly.pdbx_strand_id
1 'polypeptide(L)'
;MPFSRRRTDVSYPLTIVSNWLTLTMIKSFRSKALADLWSTGRTGKIDGKMHKRILIRLDRLDVAARPEEMNIPGFDFHALKGYRPTRYTVHVNGPWCITFEFEHGNAVRVDFEQYH
;
A
#
# COMPACT_ATOMS: atom_id res chain seq x y z
N MET A 1 6.83 -15.24 -2.89
CA MET A 1 6.91 -14.64 -2.69
C MET A 1 6.94 -14.19 -2.05
N PRO A 2 6.78 -13.94 -2.10
CA PRO A 2 7.01 -13.32 -1.57
C PRO A 2 6.76 -13.10 -0.70
N PHE A 3 6.62 -13.06 -0.44
CA PHE A 3 6.61 -12.66 0.13
C PHE A 3 6.72 -12.63 1.11
N SER A 4 6.81 -12.78 1.56
CA SER A 4 6.87 -12.62 2.50
C SER A 4 7.61 -12.11 3.03
N ARG A 5 8.10 -12.08 2.71
CA ARG A 5 8.87 -11.43 2.85
C ARG A 5 8.71 -10.43 3.69
N ARG A 6 8.04 -9.92 3.64
CA ARG A 6 7.98 -8.85 4.18
C ARG A 6 7.76 -9.02 5.55
N ARG A 7 7.50 -9.58 6.10
CA ARG A 7 7.33 -9.59 7.24
C ARG A 7 8.19 -10.16 7.89
N THR A 8 8.51 -10.65 7.66
CA THR A 8 9.26 -11.25 8.21
C THR A 8 10.28 -10.74 8.33
N ASP A 9 10.56 -10.37 7.82
CA ASP A 9 11.63 -9.89 7.84
C ASP A 9 11.63 -8.91 8.61
N VAL A 10 10.98 -8.73 8.86
CA VAL A 10 10.87 -7.75 9.44
C VAL A 10 11.30 -7.76 10.67
N SER A 11 11.20 -8.50 11.14
CA SER A 11 11.49 -8.48 12.31
C SER A 11 12.79 -8.52 12.65
N TYR A 12 13.52 -8.77 12.10
CA TYR A 12 14.67 -8.96 12.47
C TYR A 12 15.51 -8.06 12.30
N PRO A 13 16.20 -8.19 12.47
CA PRO A 13 17.22 -7.53 12.46
C PRO A 13 17.37 -6.50 11.73
N LEU A 14 16.88 -6.54 11.07
CA LEU A 14 16.96 -5.65 10.29
C LEU A 14 16.97 -4.46 10.87
N THR A 15 16.67 -4.38 11.80
CA THR A 15 16.62 -3.24 12.42
C THR A 15 17.66 -2.34 12.09
N ILE A 16 18.70 -2.65 12.08
CA ILE A 16 19.71 -1.86 11.84
C ILE A 16 19.82 -1.37 10.56
N VAL A 17 19.92 -2.13 9.71
CA VAL A 17 20.07 -1.77 8.43
C VAL A 17 18.98 -1.07 8.03
N SER A 18 18.00 -1.19 8.61
CA SER A 18 16.89 -0.65 8.07
C SER A 18 16.57 0.75 8.39
N ASN A 19 17.35 1.45 9.01
CA ASN A 19 17.07 2.80 9.23
C ASN A 19 16.58 3.54 8.03
N TRP A 20 17.26 3.50 6.95
CA TRP A 20 16.81 4.24 5.79
C TRP A 20 15.73 3.49 5.04
N LEU A 21 15.59 2.23 5.28
CA LEU A 21 14.53 1.49 4.66
C LEU A 21 13.19 1.87 5.28
N THR A 22 13.19 2.18 6.56
CA THR A 22 11.94 2.54 7.19
C THR A 22 11.40 3.85 6.67
N LEU A 23 12.21 4.63 5.95
CA LEU A 23 11.72 5.87 5.41
C LEU A 23 10.80 5.63 4.21
N THR A 24 10.79 4.43 3.66
CA THR A 24 9.98 4.15 2.49
C THR A 24 8.96 3.05 2.73
N MET A 25 8.62 2.77 3.97
CA MET A 25 7.67 1.70 4.26
C MET A 25 6.26 2.25 4.45
N ILE A 26 5.27 1.40 4.26
CA ILE A 26 3.90 1.77 4.59
C ILE A 26 3.81 1.85 6.11
N LYS A 27 3.39 2.98 6.62
CA LYS A 27 3.37 3.22 8.05
C LYS A 27 2.03 2.97 8.72
N SER A 28 0.94 3.11 8.03
CA SER A 28 -0.36 2.85 8.64
C SER A 28 -1.41 2.50 7.63
N PHE A 29 -2.40 1.74 8.06
CA PHE A 29 -3.54 1.36 7.26
C PHE A 29 -4.81 1.81 7.95
N ARG A 30 -5.78 2.24 7.18
CA ARG A 30 -7.12 2.45 7.71
C ARG A 30 -7.92 1.16 7.63
N SER A 31 -7.68 0.35 6.61
CA SER A 31 -8.41 -0.90 6.41
C SER A 31 -7.69 -2.02 7.15
N LYS A 32 -8.37 -2.62 8.10
CA LYS A 32 -7.80 -3.76 8.81
C LYS A 32 -7.67 -4.96 7.86
N ALA A 33 -8.62 -5.14 6.96
CA ALA A 33 -8.55 -6.22 6.00
C ALA A 33 -7.31 -6.07 5.11
N LEU A 34 -7.03 -4.85 4.71
CA LEU A 34 -5.86 -4.58 3.88
C LEU A 34 -4.57 -4.82 4.67
N ALA A 35 -4.55 -4.41 5.92
CA ALA A 35 -3.40 -4.65 6.77
C ALA A 35 -3.16 -6.15 6.97
N ASP A 36 -4.23 -6.91 7.15
CA ASP A 36 -4.12 -8.36 7.31
C ASP A 36 -3.59 -9.00 6.02
N LEU A 37 -4.10 -8.56 4.87
CA LEU A 37 -3.63 -9.07 3.61
C LEU A 37 -2.15 -8.78 3.44
N TRP A 38 -1.73 -7.57 3.79
CA TRP A 38 -0.33 -7.16 3.67
C TRP A 38 0.59 -7.99 4.56
N SER A 39 0.16 -8.21 5.79
CA SER A 39 1.03 -8.89 6.75
C SER A 39 1.02 -10.42 6.63
N THR A 40 -0.10 -11.01 6.21
CA THR A 40 -0.21 -12.46 6.16
C THR A 40 -0.35 -13.03 4.76
N GLY A 41 -0.61 -12.19 3.78
CA GLY A 41 -0.78 -12.64 2.39
C GLY A 41 -2.20 -13.03 2.04
N ARG A 42 -3.15 -12.94 2.98
CA ARG A 42 -4.53 -13.26 2.68
C ARG A 42 -5.49 -12.71 3.72
N THR A 43 -6.73 -12.60 3.34
CA THR A 43 -7.79 -12.19 4.24
C THR A 43 -9.11 -12.71 3.67
N GLY A 44 -10.04 -13.06 4.52
CA GLY A 44 -11.36 -13.48 4.06
C GLY A 44 -12.28 -12.31 3.80
N LYS A 45 -11.86 -11.09 4.09
CA LYS A 45 -12.73 -9.92 3.94
C LYS A 45 -12.62 -9.22 2.60
N ILE A 46 -11.71 -9.63 1.76
CA ILE A 46 -11.55 -9.09 0.42
C ILE A 46 -11.58 -10.27 -0.54
N ASP A 47 -12.30 -10.12 -1.64
CA ASP A 47 -12.41 -11.16 -2.65
C ASP A 47 -11.02 -11.65 -3.05
N GLY A 48 -10.80 -12.94 -2.94
CA GLY A 48 -9.48 -13.53 -3.21
C GLY A 48 -8.94 -13.23 -4.60
N LYS A 49 -9.81 -13.04 -5.57
CA LYS A 49 -9.31 -12.75 -6.92
C LYS A 49 -8.65 -11.39 -7.04
N MET A 50 -8.81 -10.53 -6.06
CA MET A 50 -8.16 -9.23 -6.07
C MET A 50 -6.85 -9.22 -5.29
N HIS A 51 -6.59 -10.28 -4.51
CA HIS A 51 -5.44 -10.27 -3.62
C HIS A 51 -4.11 -10.02 -4.33
N LYS A 52 -3.90 -10.70 -5.45
CA LYS A 52 -2.64 -10.53 -6.16
C LYS A 52 -2.43 -9.11 -6.66
N ARG A 53 -3.46 -8.51 -7.21
CA ARG A 53 -3.36 -7.14 -7.71
C ARG A 53 -3.11 -6.15 -6.59
N ILE A 54 -3.79 -6.36 -5.46
CA ILE A 54 -3.61 -5.51 -4.31
C ILE A 54 -2.18 -5.62 -3.81
N LEU A 55 -1.66 -6.83 -3.68
CA LEU A 55 -0.32 -7.02 -3.14
C LEU A 55 0.75 -6.42 -4.04
N ILE A 56 0.57 -6.50 -5.35
CA ILE A 56 1.50 -5.89 -6.28
C ILE A 56 1.54 -4.37 -6.06
N ARG A 57 0.38 -3.76 -5.85
CA ARG A 57 0.31 -2.32 -5.64
C ARG A 57 0.87 -1.93 -4.28
N LEU A 58 0.61 -2.72 -3.26
CA LEU A 58 1.16 -2.44 -1.94
C LEU A 58 2.68 -2.61 -1.92
N ASP A 59 3.21 -3.58 -2.68
CA ASP A 59 4.66 -3.74 -2.77
C ASP A 59 5.30 -2.49 -3.36
N ARG A 60 4.67 -1.91 -4.39
CA ARG A 60 5.21 -0.71 -4.99
C ARG A 60 5.07 0.49 -4.05
N LEU A 61 3.96 0.54 -3.33
CA LEU A 61 3.71 1.63 -2.41
C LEU A 61 4.70 1.59 -1.25
N ASP A 62 5.06 0.39 -0.82
CA ASP A 62 5.96 0.22 0.29
C ASP A 62 7.35 0.81 0.03
N VAL A 63 7.80 0.77 -1.22
CA VAL A 63 9.11 1.31 -1.57
C VAL A 63 9.07 2.69 -2.20
N ALA A 64 7.90 3.25 -2.36
CA ALA A 64 7.78 4.57 -2.98
C ALA A 64 8.20 5.65 -1.99
N ALA A 65 9.03 6.56 -2.44
CA ALA A 65 9.45 7.69 -1.61
C ALA A 65 8.56 8.91 -1.85
N ARG A 66 7.82 8.91 -2.95
CA ARG A 66 6.90 10.00 -3.30
C ARG A 66 5.67 9.41 -3.97
N PRO A 67 4.53 10.07 -3.85
CA PRO A 67 3.30 9.52 -4.44
C PRO A 67 3.41 9.32 -5.95
N GLU A 68 4.14 10.17 -6.65
CA GLU A 68 4.26 10.09 -8.10
C GLU A 68 4.91 8.80 -8.58
N GLU A 69 5.61 8.11 -7.71
CA GLU A 69 6.22 6.84 -8.07
C GLU A 69 5.17 5.75 -8.26
N MET A 70 3.93 6.02 -7.86
CA MET A 70 2.83 5.11 -8.10
C MET A 70 2.18 5.32 -9.47
N ASN A 71 2.69 6.25 -10.27
CA ASN A 71 2.18 6.49 -11.59
C ASN A 71 2.74 5.43 -12.55
N ILE A 72 2.22 4.24 -12.45
CA ILE A 72 2.67 3.07 -13.18
C ILE A 72 1.59 2.66 -14.17
N PRO A 73 1.94 2.25 -15.37
CA PRO A 73 0.93 1.82 -16.34
C PRO A 73 0.00 0.76 -15.73
N GLY A 74 -1.29 0.96 -15.87
CA GLY A 74 -2.29 0.06 -15.33
C GLY A 74 -2.78 0.41 -13.94
N PHE A 75 -2.10 1.33 -13.24
CA PHE A 75 -2.52 1.72 -11.89
C PHE A 75 -3.51 2.89 -11.88
N ASP A 76 -3.60 3.62 -12.97
CA ASP A 76 -4.51 4.77 -13.06
C ASP A 76 -4.33 5.70 -11.84
N PHE A 77 -3.09 6.04 -11.58
CA PHE A 77 -2.74 6.87 -10.43
C PHE A 77 -3.24 8.30 -10.60
N HIS A 78 -3.86 8.85 -9.59
CA HIS A 78 -4.19 10.27 -9.58
C HIS A 78 -4.49 10.75 -8.16
N ALA A 79 -4.46 12.07 -8.00
CA ALA A 79 -4.78 12.70 -6.72
C ALA A 79 -6.28 12.94 -6.67
N LEU A 80 -6.86 12.77 -5.50
CA LEU A 80 -8.27 13.04 -5.30
C LEU A 80 -8.46 14.48 -4.86
N LYS A 81 -9.47 15.13 -5.43
CA LYS A 81 -9.73 16.52 -5.09
C LYS A 81 -10.44 16.63 -3.77
N GLY A 82 -10.21 17.71 -3.08
CA GLY A 82 -10.97 18.01 -1.86
C GLY A 82 -10.40 17.43 -0.58
N TYR A 83 -9.26 16.79 -0.65
CA TYR A 83 -8.67 16.22 0.55
C TYR A 83 -7.44 17.00 1.01
N ARG A 84 -7.34 17.18 2.31
CA ARG A 84 -6.19 17.80 2.94
C ARG A 84 -5.84 17.01 4.18
N PRO A 85 -4.70 16.37 4.25
CA PRO A 85 -3.67 16.31 3.19
C PRO A 85 -4.20 15.61 1.95
N THR A 86 -3.46 15.75 0.88
CA THR A 86 -3.85 15.14 -0.40
C THR A 86 -3.94 13.63 -0.28
N ARG A 87 -5.00 13.07 -0.81
CA ARG A 87 -5.12 11.63 -0.93
C ARG A 87 -4.96 11.24 -2.39
N TYR A 88 -4.34 10.10 -2.59
CA TYR A 88 -4.08 9.57 -3.92
C TYR A 88 -4.76 8.23 -4.07
N THR A 89 -4.97 7.80 -5.30
CA THR A 89 -5.60 6.52 -5.55
C THR A 89 -4.91 5.77 -6.67
N VAL A 90 -4.89 4.45 -6.57
CA VAL A 90 -4.51 3.57 -7.66
C VAL A 90 -5.62 2.55 -7.82
N HIS A 91 -5.94 2.24 -9.07
CA HIS A 91 -7.03 1.32 -9.39
C HIS A 91 -6.62 -0.13 -9.14
N VAL A 92 -7.55 -0.94 -8.66
CA VAL A 92 -7.33 -2.36 -8.48
C VAL A 92 -8.18 -3.16 -9.45
N ASN A 93 -9.50 -3.08 -9.32
CA ASN A 93 -10.38 -3.86 -10.17
C ASN A 93 -11.81 -3.33 -10.04
N GLY A 94 -12.48 -3.09 -11.16
CA GLY A 94 -13.83 -2.55 -11.14
C GLY A 94 -13.85 -1.23 -10.41
N PRO A 95 -14.74 -1.05 -9.42
CA PRO A 95 -14.79 0.19 -8.66
C PRO A 95 -13.77 0.22 -7.52
N TRP A 96 -13.02 -0.88 -7.33
CA TRP A 96 -12.14 -0.97 -6.16
C TRP A 96 -10.79 -0.31 -6.40
N CYS A 97 -10.33 0.44 -5.43
CA CYS A 97 -9.04 1.11 -5.50
C CYS A 97 -8.37 1.15 -4.13
N ILE A 98 -7.09 1.41 -4.14
CA ILE A 98 -6.32 1.64 -2.92
C ILE A 98 -6.11 3.14 -2.83
N THR A 99 -6.44 3.73 -1.70
CA THR A 99 -6.23 5.16 -1.47
C THR A 99 -5.20 5.34 -0.36
N PHE A 100 -4.47 6.42 -0.42
CA PHE A 100 -3.38 6.63 0.54
C PHE A 100 -2.97 8.10 0.60
N GLU A 101 -2.19 8.42 1.61
CA GLU A 101 -1.58 9.72 1.78
C GLU A 101 -0.09 9.51 1.98
N PHE A 102 0.69 10.56 1.84
CA PHE A 102 2.11 10.49 2.14
C PHE A 102 2.46 11.48 3.23
N GLU A 103 3.33 11.05 4.13
CA GLU A 103 3.78 11.87 5.23
C GLU A 103 5.23 11.55 5.45
N HIS A 104 6.09 12.53 5.39
CA HIS A 104 7.52 12.33 5.63
C HIS A 104 8.15 11.24 4.76
N GLY A 105 7.68 11.15 3.51
CA GLY A 105 8.24 10.17 2.58
C GLY A 105 7.68 8.77 2.73
N ASN A 106 6.63 8.59 3.51
CA ASN A 106 6.04 7.28 3.74
C ASN A 106 4.56 7.27 3.43
N ALA A 107 4.06 6.16 2.94
CA ALA A 107 2.63 6.01 2.71
C ALA A 107 1.94 5.79 4.04
N VAL A 108 0.86 6.50 4.28
CA VAL A 108 0.10 6.39 5.52
C VAL A 108 -1.39 6.33 5.23
N ARG A 109 -2.14 5.87 6.17
CA ARG A 109 -3.61 5.79 6.10
C ARG A 109 -4.06 5.12 4.81
N VAL A 110 -3.45 4.00 4.50
CA VAL A 110 -3.73 3.25 3.29
C VAL A 110 -5.06 2.54 3.46
N ASP A 111 -5.94 2.69 2.49
CA ASP A 111 -7.29 2.16 2.58
C ASP A 111 -7.68 1.45 1.29
N PHE A 112 -8.72 0.65 1.35
CA PHE A 112 -9.23 -0.09 0.21
C PHE A 112 -10.70 0.30 0.08
N GLU A 113 -11.04 0.97 -1.00
CA GLU A 113 -12.35 1.60 -1.12
C GLU A 113 -12.96 1.40 -2.50
N GLN A 114 -14.27 1.52 -2.55
CA GLN A 114 -14.95 1.61 -3.83
C GLN A 114 -14.98 3.06 -4.21
N TYR A 115 -14.65 3.32 -5.46
CA TYR A 115 -14.60 4.68 -5.92
C TYR A 115 -15.47 4.82 -7.16
N HIS A 116 -16.33 5.78 -7.12
CA HIS A 116 -17.23 5.97 -8.24
C HIS A 116 -16.81 7.10 -9.14
#